data_b6461f5c15dcd7c1ef6e4f2cb93ed3ce
#
_entry.id   b6461f5c15dcd7c1ef6e4f2cb93ed3ce
#
_cell.length_a   1.000
_cell.length_b   1.000
_cell.length_c   1.000
_cell.angle_alpha   90.00
_cell.angle_beta   90.00
_cell.angle_gamma   90.00
#
_symmetry.space_group_name_H-M   'P 1'
#
loop_
_entity.id
_entity.type
_entity.pdbx_description
1 polymer ?
#
loop_
_entity_poly.entity_id
_entity_poly.type
_entity_poly.pdbx_seq_one_letter_code
_entity_poly.pdbx_strand_id
1 'polypeptide(L)'
;MARKEINKNCPVSAAIHMIGGKYKALILWHLTDRTLRFNELHKLVPEATPKMLTQQLRELEADGLILRNVYPVVPPKVEYSLTERGETLFPILKGMYEWGSVIMEDEGRTPGCSMCR
;
A
#
# COMPACT_ATOMS: atom_id res chain seq x y z
N MET A 1 2.87 -5.22 16.77
CA MET A 1 4.11 -4.48 17.06
C MET A 1 3.82 -2.98 17.17
N ALA A 2 4.34 -2.35 18.21
CA ALA A 2 4.17 -0.90 18.36
C ALA A 2 4.97 -0.18 17.27
N ARG A 3 4.38 0.88 16.72
CA ARG A 3 5.06 1.71 15.74
C ARG A 3 6.02 2.66 16.46
N LYS A 4 7.15 2.91 15.83
CA LYS A 4 8.13 3.85 16.40
C LYS A 4 7.58 5.27 16.37
N GLU A 5 8.00 6.08 17.33
CA GLU A 5 7.66 7.49 17.31
C GLU A 5 8.28 8.16 16.08
N ILE A 6 7.59 9.16 15.56
CA ILE A 6 8.05 9.93 14.41
C ILE A 6 8.40 11.34 14.83
N ASN A 7 9.31 11.96 14.10
CA ASN A 7 9.56 13.38 14.24
C ASN A 7 8.47 14.13 13.49
N LYS A 8 7.48 14.63 14.22
CA LYS A 8 6.31 15.30 13.64
C LYS A 8 6.66 16.59 12.89
N ASN A 9 7.84 17.15 13.15
CA ASN A 9 8.29 18.37 12.50
C ASN A 9 9.06 18.14 11.22
N CYS A 10 9.31 16.87 10.86
CA CYS A 10 10.03 16.51 9.64
C CYS A 10 9.05 15.91 8.61
N PRO A 11 8.77 16.61 7.50
CA PRO A 11 7.84 16.08 6.49
C PRO A 11 8.26 14.72 5.93
N VAL A 12 9.56 14.49 5.73
CA VAL A 12 10.03 13.20 5.20
C VAL A 12 9.76 12.08 6.20
N SER A 13 10.04 12.32 7.49
CA SER A 13 9.73 11.34 8.54
C SER A 13 8.24 11.03 8.61
N ALA A 14 7.40 12.05 8.49
CA ALA A 14 5.95 11.86 8.49
C ALA A 14 5.50 10.99 7.33
N ALA A 15 6.01 11.25 6.13
CA ALA A 15 5.69 10.47 4.95
C ALA A 15 6.14 9.01 5.10
N ILE A 16 7.37 8.80 5.55
CA ILE A 16 7.90 7.45 5.76
C ILE A 16 7.06 6.70 6.79
N HIS A 17 6.62 7.38 7.85
CA HIS A 17 5.78 6.77 8.86
C HIS A 17 4.47 6.22 8.25
N MET A 18 3.90 6.94 7.29
CA MET A 18 2.62 6.56 6.69
C MET A 18 2.73 5.49 5.63
N ILE A 19 3.84 5.44 4.89
CA ILE A 19 3.99 4.50 3.77
C ILE A 19 5.17 3.54 3.93
N GLY A 20 5.90 3.63 5.01
CA GLY A 20 7.14 2.88 5.21
C GLY A 20 6.98 1.45 5.70
N GLY A 21 5.76 0.97 5.90
CA GLY A 21 5.54 -0.43 6.22
C GLY A 21 5.96 -1.32 5.06
N LYS A 22 6.32 -2.56 5.36
CA LYS A 22 6.92 -3.47 4.38
C LYS A 22 6.11 -3.62 3.10
N TYR A 23 4.78 -3.59 3.20
CA TYR A 23 3.90 -3.81 2.03
C TYR A 23 2.98 -2.63 1.73
N LYS A 24 3.06 -1.53 2.49
CA LYS A 24 2.12 -0.42 2.35
C LYS A 24 2.16 0.22 0.97
N ALA A 25 3.35 0.48 0.45
CA ALA A 25 3.48 1.09 -0.88
C ALA A 25 2.89 0.19 -1.96
N LEU A 26 3.08 -1.13 -1.85
CA LEU A 26 2.50 -2.08 -2.80
C LEU A 26 0.97 -2.08 -2.73
N ILE A 27 0.43 -2.07 -1.51
CA ILE A 27 -1.03 -2.04 -1.32
C ILE A 27 -1.62 -0.79 -1.95
N LEU A 28 -1.02 0.37 -1.65
CA LEU A 28 -1.51 1.64 -2.17
C LEU A 28 -1.42 1.70 -3.69
N TRP A 29 -0.33 1.19 -4.25
CA TRP A 29 -0.15 1.13 -5.71
C TRP A 29 -1.23 0.29 -6.37
N HIS A 30 -1.54 -0.87 -5.80
CA HIS A 30 -2.56 -1.75 -6.36
C HIS A 30 -3.97 -1.20 -6.20
N LEU A 31 -4.21 -0.36 -5.20
CA LEU A 31 -5.51 0.27 -5.02
C LEU A 31 -5.71 1.52 -5.88
N THR A 32 -4.68 1.97 -6.58
CA THR A 32 -4.81 3.13 -7.47
C THR A 32 -5.80 2.80 -8.58
N ASP A 33 -6.88 3.60 -8.66
CA ASP A 33 -7.97 3.43 -9.62
C ASP A 33 -8.72 2.10 -9.51
N ARG A 34 -8.61 1.42 -8.38
CA ARG A 34 -9.27 0.13 -8.18
C ARG A 34 -9.83 -0.01 -6.78
N THR A 35 -10.88 -0.84 -6.68
CA THR A 35 -11.42 -1.31 -5.42
C THR A 35 -11.16 -2.81 -5.37
N LEU A 36 -10.51 -3.28 -4.31
CA LEU A 36 -10.11 -4.67 -4.21
C LEU A 36 -10.55 -5.28 -2.88
N ARG A 37 -10.83 -6.58 -2.92
CA ARG A 37 -11.10 -7.37 -1.73
C ARG A 37 -9.79 -7.90 -1.14
N PHE A 38 -9.83 -8.34 0.11
CA PHE A 38 -8.66 -8.87 0.79
C PHE A 38 -7.97 -9.97 -0.03
N ASN A 39 -8.73 -10.94 -0.53
CA ASN A 39 -8.16 -12.04 -1.30
C ASN A 39 -7.50 -11.59 -2.58
N GLU A 40 -8.06 -10.56 -3.22
CA GLU A 40 -7.47 -9.99 -4.44
C GLU A 40 -6.15 -9.31 -4.14
N LEU A 41 -6.11 -8.54 -3.04
CA LEU A 41 -4.87 -7.91 -2.58
C LEU A 41 -3.82 -8.95 -2.23
N HIS A 42 -4.21 -10.01 -1.54
CA HIS A 42 -3.28 -11.07 -1.14
C HIS A 42 -2.68 -11.76 -2.36
N LYS A 43 -3.44 -11.95 -3.42
CA LYS A 43 -2.92 -12.53 -4.66
C LYS A 43 -1.88 -11.63 -5.33
N LEU A 44 -2.04 -10.31 -5.18
CA LEU A 44 -1.11 -9.34 -5.76
C LEU A 44 0.13 -9.14 -4.89
N VAL A 45 0.03 -9.44 -3.59
CA VAL A 45 1.14 -9.30 -2.63
C VAL A 45 1.29 -10.64 -1.88
N PRO A 46 1.67 -11.70 -2.60
CA PRO A 46 1.70 -13.04 -1.99
C PRO A 46 2.80 -13.22 -0.95
N GLU A 47 3.80 -12.34 -0.94
CA GLU A 47 4.90 -12.37 0.03
C GLU A 47 4.42 -12.05 1.44
N ALA A 48 3.31 -11.31 1.58
CA ALA A 48 2.75 -10.97 2.87
C ALA A 48 1.91 -12.11 3.40
N THR A 49 2.08 -12.47 4.68
CA THR A 49 1.14 -13.38 5.31
C THR A 49 -0.20 -12.66 5.49
N PRO A 50 -1.32 -13.42 5.63
CA PRO A 50 -2.61 -12.77 5.90
C PRO A 50 -2.58 -11.88 7.13
N LYS A 51 -1.84 -12.27 8.16
CA LYS A 51 -1.69 -11.46 9.38
C LYS A 51 -0.98 -10.14 9.10
N MET A 52 0.13 -10.19 8.35
CA MET A 52 0.90 -8.98 8.00
C MET A 52 0.08 -8.07 7.10
N LEU A 53 -0.62 -8.63 6.13
CA LEU A 53 -1.46 -7.85 5.23
C LEU A 53 -2.58 -7.15 6.01
N THR A 54 -3.23 -7.87 6.91
CA THR A 54 -4.28 -7.31 7.77
C THR A 54 -3.74 -6.16 8.59
N GLN A 55 -2.56 -6.32 9.19
CA GLN A 55 -1.93 -5.27 10.01
C GLN A 55 -1.63 -4.03 9.18
N GLN A 56 -1.04 -4.21 8.00
CA GLN A 56 -0.72 -3.08 7.11
C GLN A 56 -1.98 -2.35 6.67
N LEU A 57 -3.04 -3.09 6.35
CA LEU A 57 -4.32 -2.49 5.96
C LEU A 57 -4.93 -1.68 7.10
N ARG A 58 -4.86 -2.19 8.34
CA ARG A 58 -5.37 -1.47 9.51
C ARG A 58 -4.61 -0.17 9.74
N GLU A 59 -3.31 -0.18 9.58
CA GLU A 59 -2.50 1.02 9.74
C GLU A 59 -2.80 2.05 8.64
N LEU A 60 -2.95 1.60 7.40
CA LEU A 60 -3.31 2.49 6.30
C LEU A 60 -4.69 3.12 6.51
N GLU A 61 -5.62 2.34 7.01
CA GLU A 61 -6.96 2.84 7.32
C GLU A 61 -6.90 3.87 8.46
N ALA A 62 -6.16 3.57 9.51
CA ALA A 62 -6.00 4.46 10.66
C ALA A 62 -5.36 5.80 10.25
N ASP A 63 -4.44 5.77 9.29
CA ASP A 63 -3.78 6.97 8.78
C ASP A 63 -4.63 7.71 7.74
N GLY A 64 -5.82 7.21 7.44
CA GLY A 64 -6.74 7.87 6.52
C GLY A 64 -6.38 7.73 5.06
N LEU A 65 -5.59 6.73 4.70
CA LEU A 65 -5.16 6.53 3.31
C LEU A 65 -6.06 5.59 2.54
N ILE A 66 -6.74 4.67 3.24
CA ILE A 66 -7.67 3.75 2.60
C ILE A 66 -8.99 3.70 3.35
N LEU A 67 -10.03 3.30 2.64
CA LEU A 67 -11.35 3.01 3.19
C LEU A 67 -11.55 1.51 3.23
N ARG A 68 -12.17 1.05 4.30
CA ARG A 68 -12.60 -0.34 4.43
C ARG A 68 -14.13 -0.33 4.43
N ASN A 69 -14.73 -0.78 3.34
CA ASN A 69 -16.17 -0.79 3.19
C ASN A 69 -16.70 -2.20 3.44
N VAL A 70 -17.56 -2.32 4.46
CA VAL A 70 -18.19 -3.59 4.81
C VAL A 70 -19.63 -3.56 4.31
N TYR A 71 -19.99 -4.56 3.52
CA TYR A 71 -21.34 -4.68 2.99
C TYR A 71 -22.10 -5.76 3.75
N PRO A 72 -23.32 -5.45 4.24
CA PRO A 72 -24.12 -6.38 5.05
C PRO A 72 -24.85 -7.40 4.17
N VAL A 73 -24.11 -8.18 3.40
CA VAL A 73 -24.64 -9.26 2.57
C VAL A 73 -24.18 -10.59 3.12
N VAL A 74 -24.69 -11.70 2.57
CA VAL A 74 -24.32 -13.05 3.00
C VAL A 74 -23.74 -13.80 1.81
N PRO A 75 -22.45 -14.20 1.88
CA PRO A 75 -21.48 -13.92 2.94
C PRO A 75 -21.08 -12.44 2.96
N PRO A 76 -20.56 -11.93 4.11
CA PRO A 76 -20.14 -10.54 4.21
C PRO A 76 -19.07 -10.20 3.16
N LYS A 77 -19.18 -8.98 2.61
CA LYS A 77 -18.27 -8.49 1.59
C LYS A 77 -17.50 -7.30 2.15
N VAL A 78 -16.18 -7.33 2.04
CA VAL A 78 -15.32 -6.22 2.47
C VAL A 78 -14.48 -5.78 1.29
N GLU A 79 -14.51 -4.48 0.99
CA GLU A 79 -13.72 -3.90 -0.10
C GLU A 79 -12.84 -2.79 0.42
N TYR A 80 -11.66 -2.67 -0.18
CA TYR A 80 -10.68 -1.63 0.14
C TYR A 80 -10.51 -0.70 -1.06
N SER A 81 -10.45 0.59 -0.79
CA SER A 81 -10.23 1.61 -1.83
C SER A 81 -9.44 2.77 -1.23
N LEU A 82 -8.86 3.61 -2.08
CA LEU A 82 -8.13 4.78 -1.62
C LEU A 82 -9.10 5.88 -1.18
N THR A 83 -8.69 6.65 -0.17
CA THR A 83 -9.32 7.93 0.17
C THR A 83 -8.76 9.01 -0.74
N GLU A 84 -9.31 10.23 -0.68
CA GLU A 84 -8.72 11.38 -1.35
C GLU A 84 -7.25 11.57 -0.93
N ARG A 85 -6.98 11.42 0.37
CA ARG A 85 -5.60 11.51 0.88
C ARG A 85 -4.73 10.42 0.26
N GLY A 86 -5.24 9.19 0.17
CA GLY A 86 -4.51 8.09 -0.44
C GLY A 86 -4.20 8.35 -1.91
N GLU A 87 -5.12 8.96 -2.63
CA GLU A 87 -4.92 9.27 -4.05
C GLU A 87 -3.80 10.29 -4.26
N THR A 88 -3.53 11.16 -3.30
CA THR A 88 -2.44 12.14 -3.42
C THR A 88 -1.07 11.48 -3.44
N LEU A 89 -0.97 10.21 -3.07
CA LEU A 89 0.29 9.48 -3.08
C LEU A 89 0.68 8.97 -4.46
N PHE A 90 -0.23 9.00 -5.42
CA PHE A 90 0.07 8.44 -6.75
C PHE A 90 1.36 8.98 -7.38
N PRO A 91 1.61 10.31 -7.41
CA PRO A 91 2.86 10.80 -8.00
C PRO A 91 4.10 10.28 -7.26
N ILE A 92 4.01 10.11 -5.96
CA ILE A 92 5.12 9.61 -5.14
C ILE A 92 5.38 8.14 -5.46
N LEU A 93 4.32 7.33 -5.51
CA LEU A 93 4.42 5.91 -5.83
C LEU A 93 4.93 5.70 -7.26
N LYS A 94 4.48 6.51 -8.20
CA LYS A 94 4.96 6.48 -9.57
C LYS A 94 6.45 6.79 -9.63
N GLY A 95 6.90 7.81 -8.87
CA GLY A 95 8.31 8.15 -8.77
C GLY A 95 9.14 7.00 -8.20
N MET A 96 8.62 6.31 -7.19
CA MET A 96 9.28 5.14 -6.63
C MET A 96 9.40 4.01 -7.67
N TYR A 97 8.34 3.78 -8.43
CA TYR A 97 8.37 2.78 -9.50
C TYR A 97 9.43 3.12 -10.54
N GLU A 98 9.46 4.37 -10.99
CA GLU A 98 10.41 4.81 -12.02
C GLU A 98 11.85 4.72 -11.51
N TRP A 99 12.10 5.21 -10.31
CA TRP A 99 13.45 5.17 -9.73
C TRP A 99 13.89 3.73 -9.50
N GLY A 100 13.02 2.89 -8.96
CA GLY A 100 13.32 1.48 -8.73
C GLY A 100 13.61 0.74 -10.03
N SER A 101 12.88 1.07 -11.10
CA SER A 101 13.11 0.46 -12.41
C SER A 101 14.49 0.78 -12.95
N VAL A 102 14.96 2.02 -12.78
CA VAL A 102 16.30 2.41 -13.20
C VAL A 102 17.36 1.63 -12.43
N ILE A 103 17.20 1.50 -11.13
CA ILE A 103 18.15 0.74 -10.30
C ILE A 103 18.19 -0.73 -10.74
N MET A 104 17.02 -1.33 -10.99
CA MET A 104 16.97 -2.71 -11.44
C MET A 104 17.64 -2.89 -12.80
N GLU A 105 17.41 -1.95 -13.71
CA GLU A 105 18.04 -1.97 -15.03
C GLU A 105 19.57 -1.90 -14.91
N ASP A 106 20.07 -0.99 -14.05
CA ASP A 106 21.51 -0.85 -13.81
C ASP A 106 22.11 -2.15 -13.25
N GLU A 107 21.31 -2.93 -12.52
CA GLU A 107 21.76 -4.21 -11.95
C GLU A 107 21.46 -5.39 -12.87
N GLY A 108 20.98 -5.14 -14.09
CA GLY A 108 20.66 -6.20 -15.05
C GLY A 108 19.42 -7.01 -14.70
N ARG A 109 18.52 -6.44 -13.87
CA ARG A 109 17.26 -7.10 -13.48
C ARG A 109 16.09 -6.52 -14.26
N THR A 110 15.11 -7.36 -14.53
CA THR A 110 13.88 -6.95 -15.20
C THR A 110 12.75 -6.82 -14.18
N PRO A 111 11.96 -5.73 -14.21
CA PRO A 111 10.80 -5.64 -13.32
C PRO A 111 9.84 -6.81 -13.52
N GLY A 112 9.51 -7.48 -12.43
CA GLY A 112 8.62 -8.65 -12.46
C GLY A 112 7.79 -8.77 -11.20
N CYS A 113 7.76 -7.70 -10.38
CA CYS A 113 7.01 -7.70 -9.14
C CYS A 113 5.56 -7.25 -9.38
N SER A 114 4.77 -7.28 -8.30
CA SER A 114 3.37 -6.92 -8.36
C SER A 114 3.11 -5.44 -8.69
N MET A 115 4.13 -4.58 -8.61
CA MET A 115 3.99 -3.16 -8.96
C MET A 115 3.98 -2.93 -10.47
N CYS A 116 4.37 -3.92 -11.26
CA CYS A 116 4.36 -3.82 -12.72
C CYS A 116 2.93 -4.05 -13.21
N ARG A 117 2.36 -3.02 -13.81
CA ARG A 117 0.96 -3.04 -14.24
C ARG A 117 0.85 -2.99 -15.74
#